data_63016b3b0fcf271d054c9f61559cee11
#
_entry.id   63016b3b0fcf271d054c9f61559cee11
#
_cell.length_a   1.000
_cell.length_b   1.000
_cell.length_c   1.000
_cell.angle_alpha   90.00
_cell.angle_beta   90.00
_cell.angle_gamma   90.00
#
_symmetry.space_group_name_H-M   'P 1'
#
loop_
_entity.id
_entity.type
_entity.pdbx_description
1 polymer ?
#
loop_
_entity_poly.entity_id
_entity_poly.type
_entity_poly.pdbx_seq_one_letter_code
_entity_poly.pdbx_strand_id
1 'polypeptide(L)'
;NEQALDERSIRAARNYALQITALLAARREREEREAAYEGALRAIGVALEARDLETAGHTDRVARLAELLGQELGLDPSELRELRWGAYLHDLGKLTVPDSILAKPTGLDSEQRQVMQSHTTLGYRLTRHLPFLPETARLVVLHHHERWDGTGYPSGLKGQDIPLAARIFAVCDVFDALVSPRPYKEAWSIEQALAEVRSGAGSQFDPAVVAAFDRVVQKYPEALRLECLEPEGSHTR
;
A
#
# COMPACT_ATOMS: atom_id res chain seq x y z
N ASN A 1 18.91 -31.31 49.42
CA ASN A 1 19.79 -31.47 48.24
C ASN A 1 19.78 -30.18 47.41
N GLU A 2 20.44 -29.14 47.93
CA GLU A 2 20.85 -28.00 47.11
C GLU A 2 22.05 -28.46 46.25
N GLN A 3 21.81 -28.92 45.04
CA GLN A 3 22.89 -29.03 44.04
C GLN A 3 23.31 -27.61 43.70
N ALA A 4 24.42 -27.16 44.29
CA ALA A 4 25.10 -25.95 43.85
C ALA A 4 25.39 -26.06 42.37
N LEU A 5 24.86 -25.13 41.52
CA LEU A 5 25.19 -25.02 40.13
C LEU A 5 26.71 -24.88 40.01
N ASP A 6 27.34 -25.75 39.22
CA ASP A 6 28.78 -25.63 39.02
C ASP A 6 29.14 -24.34 38.22
N GLU A 7 30.37 -23.87 38.34
CA GLU A 7 30.82 -22.63 37.69
C GLU A 7 30.64 -22.68 36.16
N ARG A 8 30.65 -23.86 35.56
CA ARG A 8 30.50 -24.08 34.13
C ARG A 8 29.05 -23.83 33.72
N SER A 9 28.08 -24.31 34.48
CA SER A 9 26.64 -24.06 34.28
C SER A 9 26.28 -22.60 34.47
N ILE A 10 26.84 -21.91 35.47
CA ILE A 10 26.66 -20.49 35.69
C ILE A 10 27.21 -19.67 34.53
N ARG A 11 28.40 -20.00 34.04
CA ARG A 11 29.02 -19.34 32.88
C ARG A 11 28.20 -19.55 31.59
N ALA A 12 27.70 -20.75 31.35
CA ALA A 12 26.83 -21.06 30.24
C ALA A 12 25.53 -20.23 30.31
N ALA A 13 24.84 -20.22 31.43
CA ALA A 13 23.63 -19.45 31.65
C ALA A 13 23.86 -17.95 31.39
N ARG A 14 24.97 -17.39 31.87
CA ARG A 14 25.35 -15.99 31.63
C ARG A 14 25.56 -15.70 30.15
N ASN A 15 26.24 -16.60 29.41
CA ASN A 15 26.45 -16.42 27.99
C ASN A 15 25.12 -16.48 27.22
N TYR A 16 24.22 -17.40 27.53
CA TYR A 16 22.87 -17.44 26.94
C TYR A 16 22.07 -16.16 27.24
N ALA A 17 22.10 -15.68 28.47
CA ALA A 17 21.43 -14.43 28.82
C ALA A 17 21.96 -13.24 28.02
N LEU A 18 23.27 -13.12 27.84
CA LEU A 18 23.88 -12.07 27.03
C LEU A 18 23.48 -12.19 25.56
N GLN A 19 23.45 -13.40 24.99
CA GLN A 19 23.01 -13.63 23.63
C GLN A 19 21.53 -13.25 23.42
N ILE A 20 20.65 -13.65 24.34
CA ILE A 20 19.23 -13.31 24.28
C ILE A 20 19.05 -11.78 24.38
N THR A 21 19.77 -11.13 25.30
CA THR A 21 19.71 -9.66 25.44
C THR A 21 20.16 -8.96 24.17
N ALA A 22 21.23 -9.41 23.54
CA ALA A 22 21.72 -8.84 22.29
C ALA A 22 20.73 -9.05 21.13
N LEU A 23 20.10 -10.22 21.04
CA LEU A 23 19.07 -10.51 20.02
C LEU A 23 17.83 -9.64 20.23
N LEU A 24 17.37 -9.46 21.47
CA LEU A 24 16.23 -8.60 21.78
C LEU A 24 16.52 -7.14 21.48
N ALA A 25 17.74 -6.65 21.81
CA ALA A 25 18.16 -5.29 21.48
C ALA A 25 18.21 -5.06 19.95
N ALA A 26 18.79 -5.98 19.19
CA ALA A 26 18.86 -5.90 17.73
C ALA A 26 17.46 -5.95 17.08
N ARG A 27 16.55 -6.77 17.62
CA ARG A 27 15.18 -6.84 17.16
C ARG A 27 14.46 -5.51 17.42
N ARG A 28 14.58 -4.94 18.60
CA ARG A 28 13.97 -3.65 18.95
C ARG A 28 14.49 -2.52 18.06
N GLU A 29 15.79 -2.44 17.85
CA GLU A 29 16.39 -1.45 16.94
C GLU A 29 15.84 -1.58 15.50
N ARG A 30 15.66 -2.81 15.03
CA ARG A 30 15.07 -3.07 13.72
C ARG A 30 13.61 -2.60 13.68
N GLU A 31 12.79 -2.94 14.66
CA GLU A 31 11.39 -2.54 14.75
C GLU A 31 11.25 -1.00 14.80
N GLU A 32 12.07 -0.31 15.58
CA GLU A 32 12.11 1.16 15.66
C GLU A 32 12.48 1.80 14.31
N ARG A 33 13.45 1.23 13.63
CA ARG A 33 13.88 1.69 12.28
C ARG A 33 12.80 1.46 11.23
N GLU A 34 12.16 0.30 11.21
CA GLU A 34 11.06 -0.02 10.31
C GLU A 34 9.87 0.93 10.53
N ALA A 35 9.52 1.22 11.78
CA ALA A 35 8.48 2.19 12.12
C ALA A 35 8.82 3.62 11.66
N ALA A 36 10.08 4.03 11.80
CA ALA A 36 10.55 5.33 11.31
C ALA A 36 10.47 5.43 9.77
N TYR A 37 10.85 4.38 9.05
CA TYR A 37 10.71 4.33 7.60
C TYR A 37 9.23 4.40 7.18
N GLU A 38 8.38 3.63 7.82
CA GLU A 38 6.95 3.62 7.55
C GLU A 38 6.32 5.00 7.76
N GLY A 39 6.62 5.66 8.87
CA GLY A 39 6.16 7.01 9.13
C GLY A 39 6.61 8.02 8.05
N ALA A 40 7.87 7.92 7.60
CA ALA A 40 8.38 8.77 6.54
C ALA A 40 7.71 8.50 5.18
N LEU A 41 7.54 7.24 4.80
CA LEU A 41 6.87 6.86 3.54
C LEU A 41 5.40 7.30 3.54
N ARG A 42 4.69 7.08 4.65
CA ARG A 42 3.31 7.55 4.83
C ARG A 42 3.23 9.08 4.70
N ALA A 43 4.13 9.82 5.33
CA ALA A 43 4.15 11.28 5.24
C ALA A 43 4.36 11.76 3.79
N ILE A 44 5.19 11.07 3.00
CA ILE A 44 5.35 11.36 1.57
C ILE A 44 4.04 11.11 0.83
N GLY A 45 3.36 9.98 1.05
CA GLY A 45 2.07 9.66 0.44
C GLY A 45 1.00 10.71 0.75
N VAL A 46 0.86 11.11 2.02
CA VAL A 46 -0.08 12.16 2.45
C VAL A 46 0.25 13.53 1.80
N ALA A 47 1.54 13.86 1.64
CA ALA A 47 1.94 15.08 0.97
C ALA A 47 1.60 15.08 -0.53
N LEU A 48 1.71 13.91 -1.19
CA LEU A 48 1.29 13.72 -2.58
C LEU A 48 -0.22 13.86 -2.76
N GLU A 49 -1.00 13.23 -1.87
CA GLU A 49 -2.46 13.33 -1.82
C GLU A 49 -2.93 14.80 -1.78
N ALA A 50 -2.30 15.62 -0.93
CA ALA A 50 -2.60 17.04 -0.83
C ALA A 50 -2.31 17.82 -2.13
N ARG A 51 -1.31 17.39 -2.91
CA ARG A 51 -0.96 18.00 -4.20
C ARG A 51 -1.91 17.59 -5.33
N ASP A 52 -2.34 16.33 -5.33
CA ASP A 52 -3.13 15.73 -6.42
C ASP A 52 -4.63 16.01 -6.30
N LEU A 53 -5.04 16.78 -5.30
CA LEU A 53 -6.44 17.06 -4.97
C LEU A 53 -7.25 15.77 -4.75
N GLU A 54 -6.59 14.72 -4.28
CA GLU A 54 -7.26 13.50 -3.85
C GLU A 54 -8.02 13.70 -2.53
N THR A 55 -8.94 12.82 -2.25
CA THR A 55 -9.73 12.90 -1.02
C THR A 55 -8.84 12.62 0.18
N ALA A 56 -8.89 13.52 1.18
CA ALA A 56 -8.11 13.38 2.40
C ALA A 56 -8.24 11.98 3.02
N GLY A 57 -7.10 11.38 3.36
CA GLY A 57 -7.01 10.03 3.92
C GLY A 57 -7.03 8.89 2.89
N HIS A 58 -7.01 9.16 1.59
CA HIS A 58 -6.91 8.15 0.54
C HIS A 58 -5.73 7.21 0.78
N THR A 59 -4.55 7.77 0.98
CA THR A 59 -3.30 7.01 1.21
C THR A 59 -3.46 5.97 2.33
N ASP A 60 -4.04 6.35 3.47
CA ASP A 60 -4.23 5.47 4.61
C ASP A 60 -5.32 4.42 4.37
N ARG A 61 -6.44 4.82 3.74
CA ARG A 61 -7.55 3.91 3.44
C ARG A 61 -7.13 2.81 2.48
N VAL A 62 -6.44 3.18 1.38
CA VAL A 62 -5.99 2.20 0.38
C VAL A 62 -4.94 1.26 0.96
N ALA A 63 -3.99 1.79 1.75
CA ALA A 63 -2.97 0.97 2.41
C ALA A 63 -3.59 -0.04 3.39
N ARG A 64 -4.57 0.40 4.21
CA ARG A 64 -5.28 -0.49 5.14
C ARG A 64 -6.10 -1.56 4.41
N LEU A 65 -6.81 -1.16 3.36
CA LEU A 65 -7.62 -2.10 2.58
C LEU A 65 -6.74 -3.13 1.87
N ALA A 66 -5.61 -2.70 1.31
CA ALA A 66 -4.63 -3.59 0.69
C ALA A 66 -4.03 -4.58 1.70
N GLU A 67 -3.76 -4.15 2.93
CA GLU A 67 -3.29 -5.03 4.01
C GLU A 67 -4.32 -6.10 4.37
N LEU A 68 -5.59 -5.73 4.57
CA LEU A 68 -6.67 -6.69 4.86
C LEU A 68 -6.84 -7.71 3.72
N LEU A 69 -6.78 -7.23 2.47
CA LEU A 69 -6.89 -8.08 1.30
C LEU A 69 -5.67 -9.00 1.14
N GLY A 70 -4.47 -8.50 1.43
CA GLY A 70 -3.24 -9.29 1.47
C GLY A 70 -3.30 -10.38 2.54
N GLN A 71 -3.79 -10.08 3.74
CA GLN A 71 -4.01 -11.06 4.82
C GLN A 71 -4.98 -12.16 4.39
N GLU A 72 -6.09 -11.80 3.76
CA GLU A 72 -7.08 -12.76 3.25
C GLU A 72 -6.51 -13.66 2.15
N LEU A 73 -5.51 -13.17 1.40
CA LEU A 73 -4.78 -13.93 0.37
C LEU A 73 -3.57 -14.69 0.93
N GLY A 74 -3.31 -14.60 2.24
CA GLY A 74 -2.27 -15.37 2.92
C GLY A 74 -0.86 -14.79 2.83
N LEU A 75 -0.71 -13.50 2.57
CA LEU A 75 0.59 -12.82 2.61
C LEU A 75 1.15 -12.85 4.04
N ASP A 76 2.46 -13.05 4.15
CA ASP A 76 3.14 -13.00 5.44
C ASP A 76 3.33 -11.54 5.94
N PRO A 77 3.69 -11.33 7.22
CA PRO A 77 3.85 -9.97 7.77
C PRO A 77 4.90 -9.11 7.04
N SER A 78 5.91 -9.71 6.41
CA SER A 78 6.90 -8.98 5.61
C SER A 78 6.30 -8.51 4.29
N GLU A 79 5.60 -9.40 3.59
CA GLU A 79 4.91 -9.11 2.34
C GLU A 79 3.82 -8.05 2.52
N LEU A 80 3.06 -8.11 3.63
CA LEU A 80 2.06 -7.10 3.98
C LEU A 80 2.68 -5.72 4.19
N ARG A 81 3.82 -5.64 4.89
CA ARG A 81 4.56 -4.40 5.07
C ARG A 81 5.05 -3.83 3.74
N GLU A 82 5.59 -4.68 2.86
CA GLU A 82 6.08 -4.30 1.54
C GLU A 82 4.95 -3.77 0.65
N LEU A 83 3.79 -4.42 0.68
CA LEU A 83 2.57 -3.98 0.00
C LEU A 83 2.12 -2.60 0.52
N ARG A 84 2.07 -2.41 1.83
CA ARG A 84 1.70 -1.15 2.46
C ARG A 84 2.65 -0.02 2.10
N TRP A 85 3.96 -0.28 2.09
CA TRP A 85 4.96 0.71 1.67
C TRP A 85 4.82 1.08 0.18
N GLY A 86 4.50 0.10 -0.67
CA GLY A 86 4.16 0.36 -2.07
C GLY A 86 2.91 1.21 -2.22
N ALA A 87 1.88 0.94 -1.41
CA ALA A 87 0.65 1.71 -1.38
C ALA A 87 0.88 3.19 -1.03
N TYR A 88 1.73 3.48 -0.04
CA TYR A 88 2.06 4.87 0.32
C TYR A 88 2.75 5.63 -0.82
N LEU A 89 3.49 4.94 -1.68
CA LEU A 89 4.33 5.56 -2.71
C LEU A 89 3.79 5.36 -4.14
N HIS A 90 2.63 4.71 -4.34
CA HIS A 90 2.16 4.33 -5.67
C HIS A 90 2.20 5.50 -6.66
N ASP A 91 1.85 6.67 -6.20
CA ASP A 91 1.75 7.91 -6.97
C ASP A 91 2.98 8.84 -6.88
N LEU A 92 4.10 8.37 -6.32
CA LEU A 92 5.32 9.17 -6.14
C LEU A 92 5.77 9.89 -7.42
N GLY A 93 5.56 9.27 -8.57
CA GLY A 93 5.92 9.85 -9.86
C GLY A 93 5.08 11.05 -10.28
N LYS A 94 3.92 11.28 -9.69
CA LYS A 94 3.10 12.47 -9.95
C LYS A 94 3.82 13.77 -9.58
N LEU A 95 4.88 13.70 -8.75
CA LEU A 95 5.77 14.84 -8.50
C LEU A 95 6.41 15.40 -9.77
N THR A 96 6.54 14.60 -10.80
CA THR A 96 7.16 14.99 -12.09
C THR A 96 6.14 15.42 -13.13
N VAL A 97 4.85 15.25 -12.87
CA VAL A 97 3.78 15.64 -13.79
C VAL A 97 3.52 17.15 -13.65
N PRO A 98 3.48 17.91 -14.76
CA PRO A 98 3.15 19.33 -14.73
C PRO A 98 1.75 19.60 -14.15
N ASP A 99 1.59 20.64 -13.34
CA ASP A 99 0.31 20.99 -12.71
C ASP A 99 -0.79 21.29 -13.76
N SER A 100 -0.42 21.80 -14.94
CA SER A 100 -1.34 22.02 -16.06
C SER A 100 -1.98 20.72 -16.61
N ILE A 101 -1.37 19.57 -16.35
CA ILE A 101 -1.90 18.25 -16.69
C ILE A 101 -2.59 17.62 -15.48
N LEU A 102 -1.94 17.68 -14.31
CA LEU A 102 -2.41 17.06 -13.08
C LEU A 102 -3.77 17.62 -12.63
N ALA A 103 -3.90 18.96 -12.61
CA ALA A 103 -5.10 19.66 -12.17
C ALA A 103 -6.06 20.03 -13.32
N LYS A 104 -5.90 19.43 -14.51
CA LYS A 104 -6.73 19.78 -15.67
C LYS A 104 -8.18 19.33 -15.46
N PRO A 105 -9.16 20.25 -15.48
CA PRO A 105 -10.57 19.93 -15.21
C PRO A 105 -11.27 19.22 -16.38
N THR A 106 -10.66 19.22 -17.57
CA THR A 106 -11.17 18.58 -18.78
C THR A 106 -10.39 17.30 -19.07
N GLY A 107 -10.94 16.41 -19.89
CA GLY A 107 -10.24 15.20 -20.29
C GLY A 107 -8.85 15.48 -20.90
N LEU A 108 -7.92 14.58 -20.67
CA LEU A 108 -6.56 14.63 -21.22
C LEU A 108 -6.57 14.18 -22.69
N ASP A 109 -5.85 14.90 -23.56
CA ASP A 109 -5.53 14.41 -24.91
C ASP A 109 -4.50 13.26 -24.86
N SER A 110 -4.11 12.73 -26.03
CA SER A 110 -3.22 11.56 -26.10
C SER A 110 -1.82 11.83 -25.54
N GLU A 111 -1.24 13.00 -25.79
CA GLU A 111 0.09 13.36 -25.29
C GLU A 111 0.08 13.58 -23.78
N GLN A 112 -0.90 14.33 -23.29
CA GLN A 112 -1.10 14.56 -21.85
C GLN A 112 -1.35 13.26 -21.11
N ARG A 113 -2.11 12.33 -21.71
CA ARG A 113 -2.33 10.99 -21.13
C ARG A 113 -1.03 10.20 -21.02
N GLN A 114 -0.16 10.24 -22.03
CA GLN A 114 1.16 9.61 -21.95
C GLN A 114 2.02 10.22 -20.85
N VAL A 115 2.01 11.56 -20.72
CA VAL A 115 2.71 12.25 -19.60
C VAL A 115 2.13 11.80 -18.27
N MET A 116 0.82 11.74 -18.11
CA MET A 116 0.19 11.24 -16.89
C MET A 116 0.59 9.80 -16.61
N GLN A 117 0.52 8.91 -17.59
CA GLN A 117 0.89 7.49 -17.42
C GLN A 117 2.37 7.29 -17.05
N SER A 118 3.24 8.23 -17.43
CA SER A 118 4.67 8.15 -17.09
C SER A 118 4.95 8.21 -15.60
N HIS A 119 3.97 8.62 -14.75
CA HIS A 119 4.17 8.68 -13.29
C HIS A 119 4.58 7.32 -12.71
N THR A 120 4.09 6.20 -13.25
CA THR A 120 4.45 4.86 -12.80
C THR A 120 5.94 4.57 -12.97
N THR A 121 6.48 4.81 -14.17
CA THR A 121 7.89 4.58 -14.50
C THR A 121 8.83 5.60 -13.83
N LEU A 122 8.40 6.85 -13.72
CA LEU A 122 9.16 7.90 -13.04
C LEU A 122 9.14 7.69 -11.53
N GLY A 123 7.99 7.30 -10.95
CA GLY A 123 7.89 6.89 -9.56
C GLY A 123 8.82 5.72 -9.23
N TYR A 124 8.78 4.66 -10.04
CA TYR A 124 9.71 3.55 -9.89
C TYR A 124 11.19 3.98 -9.91
N ARG A 125 11.56 4.91 -10.82
CA ARG A 125 12.92 5.46 -10.85
C ARG A 125 13.26 6.25 -9.58
N LEU A 126 12.34 7.04 -9.05
CA LEU A 126 12.51 7.79 -7.81
C LEU A 126 12.71 6.86 -6.61
N THR A 127 12.01 5.72 -6.56
CA THR A 127 12.18 4.75 -5.47
C THR A 127 13.58 4.16 -5.38
N ARG A 128 14.41 4.23 -6.44
CA ARG A 128 15.82 3.79 -6.40
C ARG A 128 16.66 4.61 -5.42
N HIS A 129 16.24 5.81 -5.08
CA HIS A 129 16.91 6.65 -4.08
C HIS A 129 16.53 6.26 -2.64
N LEU A 130 15.69 5.25 -2.46
CA LEU A 130 15.28 4.67 -1.19
C LEU A 130 15.85 3.24 -1.07
N PRO A 131 17.15 3.08 -0.68
CA PRO A 131 17.81 1.77 -0.72
C PRO A 131 17.20 0.73 0.22
N PHE A 132 16.47 1.17 1.24
CA PHE A 132 15.75 0.30 2.18
C PHE A 132 14.39 -0.19 1.64
N LEU A 133 13.89 0.40 0.53
CA LEU A 133 12.59 0.04 -0.02
C LEU A 133 12.69 -1.31 -0.75
N PRO A 134 11.87 -2.32 -0.37
CA PRO A 134 11.86 -3.63 -1.03
C PRO A 134 11.41 -3.56 -2.48
N GLU A 135 11.80 -4.54 -3.28
CA GLU A 135 11.41 -4.60 -4.68
C GLU A 135 9.89 -4.76 -4.86
N THR A 136 9.22 -5.55 -4.02
CA THR A 136 7.76 -5.69 -4.02
C THR A 136 7.06 -4.33 -3.92
N ALA A 137 7.51 -3.45 -3.00
CA ALA A 137 6.95 -2.11 -2.88
C ALA A 137 7.18 -1.27 -4.15
N ARG A 138 8.37 -1.38 -4.77
CA ARG A 138 8.68 -0.71 -6.04
C ARG A 138 7.82 -1.21 -7.20
N LEU A 139 7.54 -2.52 -7.22
CA LEU A 139 6.69 -3.13 -8.24
C LEU A 139 5.23 -2.71 -8.10
N VAL A 140 4.73 -2.41 -6.90
CA VAL A 140 3.42 -1.75 -6.73
C VAL A 140 3.44 -0.39 -7.41
N VAL A 141 4.44 0.46 -7.15
CA VAL A 141 4.58 1.79 -7.78
C VAL A 141 4.61 1.68 -9.31
N LEU A 142 5.29 0.68 -9.86
CA LEU A 142 5.44 0.53 -11.30
C LEU A 142 4.17 -0.02 -11.96
N HIS A 143 3.49 -0.99 -11.34
CA HIS A 143 2.52 -1.85 -12.01
C HIS A 143 1.07 -1.71 -11.50
N HIS A 144 0.76 -0.75 -10.62
CA HIS A 144 -0.60 -0.60 -10.07
C HIS A 144 -1.66 -0.23 -11.11
N HIS A 145 -1.28 0.19 -12.29
CA HIS A 145 -2.17 0.46 -13.42
C HIS A 145 -2.15 -0.64 -14.50
N GLU A 146 -1.47 -1.75 -14.24
CA GLU A 146 -1.61 -2.91 -15.11
C GLU A 146 -3.02 -3.51 -14.97
N ARG A 147 -3.50 -4.10 -16.05
CA ARG A 147 -4.81 -4.73 -16.12
C ARG A 147 -4.66 -6.22 -16.38
N TRP A 148 -5.52 -7.01 -15.77
CA TRP A 148 -5.48 -8.47 -15.92
C TRP A 148 -5.52 -8.93 -17.37
N ASP A 149 -6.25 -8.23 -18.25
CA ASP A 149 -6.37 -8.51 -19.68
C ASP A 149 -5.13 -8.10 -20.49
N GLY A 150 -4.15 -7.40 -19.93
CA GLY A 150 -2.94 -6.92 -20.59
C GLY A 150 -3.10 -5.59 -21.30
N THR A 151 -4.22 -4.89 -21.13
CA THR A 151 -4.48 -3.58 -21.74
C THR A 151 -4.04 -2.40 -20.83
N GLY A 152 -3.38 -2.71 -19.72
CA GLY A 152 -2.85 -1.73 -18.76
C GLY A 152 -1.53 -1.10 -19.17
N TYR A 153 -0.92 -0.36 -18.28
CA TYR A 153 0.38 0.28 -18.45
C TYR A 153 1.21 0.20 -17.17
N PRO A 154 2.54 0.37 -17.24
CA PRO A 154 3.36 0.79 -18.37
C PRO A 154 3.87 -0.35 -19.26
N SER A 155 3.78 -1.60 -18.81
CA SER A 155 4.43 -2.75 -19.46
C SER A 155 3.46 -3.64 -20.24
N GLY A 156 2.14 -3.49 -20.05
CA GLY A 156 1.13 -4.34 -20.67
C GLY A 156 1.20 -5.78 -20.15
N LEU A 157 1.56 -5.99 -18.89
CA LEU A 157 1.61 -7.31 -18.26
C LEU A 157 0.22 -7.91 -18.20
N LYS A 158 0.12 -9.24 -18.33
CA LYS A 158 -1.15 -9.95 -18.39
C LYS A 158 -1.24 -11.05 -17.34
N GLY A 159 -2.40 -11.15 -16.70
CA GLY A 159 -2.68 -12.25 -15.80
C GLY A 159 -1.69 -12.31 -14.63
N GLN A 160 -1.11 -13.47 -14.40
CA GLN A 160 -0.18 -13.71 -13.30
C GLN A 160 1.23 -13.10 -13.50
N ASP A 161 1.54 -12.59 -14.69
CA ASP A 161 2.79 -11.84 -14.92
C ASP A 161 2.77 -10.50 -14.16
N ILE A 162 1.58 -9.99 -13.81
CA ILE A 162 1.43 -8.82 -12.93
C ILE A 162 1.77 -9.27 -11.49
N PRO A 163 2.70 -8.59 -10.80
CA PRO A 163 3.02 -8.89 -9.40
C PRO A 163 1.78 -8.91 -8.51
N LEU A 164 1.67 -9.92 -7.62
CA LEU A 164 0.48 -10.08 -6.76
C LEU A 164 0.16 -8.81 -5.96
N ALA A 165 1.18 -8.15 -5.39
CA ALA A 165 1.02 -6.92 -4.65
C ALA A 165 0.39 -5.79 -5.51
N ALA A 166 0.75 -5.68 -6.78
CA ALA A 166 0.15 -4.71 -7.70
C ALA A 166 -1.30 -5.07 -8.05
N ARG A 167 -1.62 -6.38 -8.23
CA ARG A 167 -2.99 -6.84 -8.44
C ARG A 167 -3.90 -6.55 -7.25
N ILE A 168 -3.40 -6.77 -6.02
CA ILE A 168 -4.10 -6.45 -4.77
C ILE A 168 -4.37 -4.94 -4.70
N PHE A 169 -3.31 -4.15 -4.88
CA PHE A 169 -3.39 -2.70 -4.78
C PHE A 169 -4.38 -2.09 -5.78
N ALA A 170 -4.36 -2.55 -7.04
CA ALA A 170 -5.24 -2.04 -8.10
C ALA A 170 -6.75 -2.15 -7.76
N VAL A 171 -7.18 -3.21 -7.08
CA VAL A 171 -8.57 -3.36 -6.62
C VAL A 171 -8.88 -2.32 -5.55
N CYS A 172 -7.98 -2.15 -4.58
CA CYS A 172 -8.18 -1.24 -3.44
C CYS A 172 -8.21 0.22 -3.89
N ASP A 173 -7.29 0.61 -4.77
CA ASP A 173 -7.18 1.96 -5.31
C ASP A 173 -8.43 2.36 -6.11
N VAL A 174 -8.86 1.50 -7.03
CA VAL A 174 -10.08 1.77 -7.82
C VAL A 174 -11.31 1.80 -6.91
N PHE A 175 -11.43 0.90 -5.95
CA PHE A 175 -12.56 0.91 -5.02
C PHE A 175 -12.62 2.23 -4.23
N ASP A 176 -11.49 2.66 -3.62
CA ASP A 176 -11.43 3.93 -2.89
C ASP A 176 -11.76 5.13 -3.80
N ALA A 177 -11.23 5.15 -5.02
CA ALA A 177 -11.53 6.19 -6.01
C ALA A 177 -13.01 6.26 -6.41
N LEU A 178 -13.75 5.15 -6.35
CA LEU A 178 -15.18 5.13 -6.64
C LEU A 178 -16.02 5.66 -5.49
N VAL A 179 -15.71 5.28 -4.25
CA VAL A 179 -16.48 5.66 -3.06
C VAL A 179 -16.07 7.01 -2.45
N SER A 180 -14.96 7.58 -2.90
CA SER A 180 -14.47 8.88 -2.43
C SER A 180 -15.03 10.03 -3.27
N PRO A 181 -15.50 11.14 -2.65
CA PRO A 181 -15.92 12.32 -3.39
C PRO A 181 -14.70 12.98 -4.05
N ARG A 182 -14.83 13.39 -5.31
CA ARG A 182 -13.81 14.15 -6.05
C ARG A 182 -14.41 15.46 -6.57
N PRO A 183 -13.62 16.52 -6.83
CA PRO A 183 -14.14 17.84 -7.22
C PRO A 183 -15.13 17.81 -8.39
N TYR A 184 -15.07 16.79 -9.25
CA TYR A 184 -15.86 16.66 -10.47
C TYR A 184 -16.73 15.40 -10.52
N LYS A 185 -16.81 14.62 -9.41
CA LYS A 185 -17.53 13.36 -9.36
C LYS A 185 -18.10 13.11 -7.95
N GLU A 186 -19.41 12.90 -7.89
CA GLU A 186 -20.03 12.40 -6.65
C GLU A 186 -19.53 11.00 -6.31
N ALA A 187 -19.42 10.71 -5.01
CA ALA A 187 -19.09 9.39 -4.53
C ALA A 187 -20.18 8.38 -4.91
N TRP A 188 -19.78 7.22 -5.33
CA TRP A 188 -20.70 6.10 -5.53
C TRP A 188 -21.07 5.48 -4.19
N SER A 189 -22.22 4.80 -4.14
CA SER A 189 -22.52 3.94 -2.99
C SER A 189 -21.53 2.76 -2.95
N ILE A 190 -21.33 2.21 -1.76
CA ILE A 190 -20.48 1.03 -1.57
C ILE A 190 -20.95 -0.12 -2.47
N GLU A 191 -22.28 -0.32 -2.58
CA GLU A 191 -22.88 -1.38 -3.40
C GLU A 191 -22.57 -1.18 -4.88
N GLN A 192 -22.63 0.06 -5.38
CA GLN A 192 -22.28 0.39 -6.77
C GLN A 192 -20.78 0.14 -7.04
N ALA A 193 -19.91 0.57 -6.13
CA ALA A 193 -18.47 0.35 -6.27
C ALA A 193 -18.09 -1.14 -6.23
N LEU A 194 -18.74 -1.92 -5.36
CA LEU A 194 -18.57 -3.38 -5.32
C LEU A 194 -19.03 -4.05 -6.60
N ALA A 195 -20.18 -3.61 -7.16
CA ALA A 195 -20.68 -4.14 -8.43
C ALA A 195 -19.68 -3.87 -9.57
N GLU A 196 -19.09 -2.69 -9.60
CA GLU A 196 -18.06 -2.31 -10.60
C GLU A 196 -16.79 -3.17 -10.46
N VAL A 197 -16.26 -3.32 -9.24
CA VAL A 197 -15.09 -4.18 -8.98
C VAL A 197 -15.36 -5.62 -9.44
N ARG A 198 -16.55 -6.17 -9.14
CA ARG A 198 -16.94 -7.52 -9.59
C ARG A 198 -17.05 -7.61 -11.10
N SER A 199 -17.59 -6.61 -11.77
CA SER A 199 -17.72 -6.59 -13.23
C SER A 199 -16.36 -6.54 -13.93
N GLY A 200 -15.35 -5.96 -13.27
CA GLY A 200 -13.97 -5.90 -13.73
C GLY A 200 -13.17 -7.19 -13.60
N ALA A 201 -13.70 -8.22 -12.93
CA ALA A 201 -13.01 -9.51 -12.76
C ALA A 201 -12.72 -10.19 -14.10
N GLY A 202 -11.47 -10.60 -14.33
CA GLY A 202 -11.00 -11.22 -15.58
C GLY A 202 -10.68 -10.24 -16.70
N SER A 203 -10.99 -8.95 -16.53
CA SER A 203 -10.61 -7.88 -17.46
C SER A 203 -9.64 -6.89 -16.78
N GLN A 204 -10.12 -6.07 -15.91
CA GLN A 204 -9.29 -5.11 -15.17
C GLN A 204 -8.58 -5.79 -14.00
N PHE A 205 -9.26 -6.65 -13.28
CA PHE A 205 -8.79 -7.22 -12.02
C PHE A 205 -8.60 -8.73 -12.09
N ASP A 206 -7.68 -9.23 -11.27
CA ASP A 206 -7.52 -10.66 -11.02
C ASP A 206 -8.79 -11.24 -10.38
N PRO A 207 -9.45 -12.24 -10.98
CA PRO A 207 -10.65 -12.85 -10.41
C PRO A 207 -10.45 -13.42 -8.99
N ALA A 208 -9.26 -13.94 -8.69
CA ALA A 208 -8.95 -14.47 -7.36
C ALA A 208 -8.85 -13.35 -6.31
N VAL A 209 -8.28 -12.21 -6.70
CA VAL A 209 -8.19 -11.02 -5.84
C VAL A 209 -9.58 -10.43 -5.61
N VAL A 210 -10.42 -10.35 -6.64
CA VAL A 210 -11.82 -9.87 -6.50
C VAL A 210 -12.62 -10.79 -5.56
N ALA A 211 -12.49 -12.12 -5.71
CA ALA A 211 -13.16 -13.06 -4.81
C ALA A 211 -12.69 -12.93 -3.35
N ALA A 212 -11.39 -12.66 -3.12
CA ALA A 212 -10.87 -12.38 -1.79
C ALA A 212 -11.38 -11.03 -1.26
N PHE A 213 -11.47 -10.01 -2.11
CA PHE A 213 -12.03 -8.71 -1.75
C PHE A 213 -13.48 -8.82 -1.25
N ASP A 214 -14.31 -9.61 -1.92
CA ASP A 214 -15.68 -9.88 -1.46
C ASP A 214 -15.71 -10.49 -0.05
N ARG A 215 -14.78 -11.38 0.29
CA ARG A 215 -14.68 -11.95 1.65
C ARG A 215 -14.23 -10.91 2.68
N VAL A 216 -13.28 -10.05 2.32
CA VAL A 216 -12.84 -8.93 3.18
C VAL A 216 -14.00 -7.99 3.49
N VAL A 217 -14.77 -7.61 2.48
CA VAL A 217 -15.96 -6.76 2.62
C VAL A 217 -17.00 -7.35 3.57
N GLN A 218 -17.25 -8.65 3.46
CA GLN A 218 -18.18 -9.36 4.35
C GLN A 218 -17.67 -9.44 5.79
N LYS A 219 -16.38 -9.62 5.97
CA LYS A 219 -15.74 -9.82 7.28
C LYS A 219 -15.47 -8.50 8.01
N TYR A 220 -15.18 -7.44 7.26
CA TYR A 220 -14.78 -6.14 7.79
C TYR A 220 -15.55 -4.99 7.12
N PRO A 221 -16.89 -4.92 7.26
CA PRO A 221 -17.69 -3.89 6.61
C PRO A 221 -17.32 -2.46 7.05
N GLU A 222 -16.74 -2.32 8.24
CA GLU A 222 -16.23 -1.05 8.76
C GLU A 222 -14.98 -0.55 8.01
N ALA A 223 -14.20 -1.44 7.41
CA ALA A 223 -13.01 -1.05 6.64
C ALA A 223 -13.36 -0.27 5.36
N LEU A 224 -14.61 -0.33 4.92
CA LEU A 224 -15.11 0.38 3.74
C LEU A 224 -15.66 1.78 4.07
N ARG A 225 -15.76 2.13 5.35
CA ARG A 225 -16.26 3.45 5.76
C ARG A 225 -15.16 4.49 5.58
N LEU A 226 -15.52 5.61 4.98
CA LEU A 226 -14.64 6.77 4.73
C LEU A 226 -14.33 7.58 6.00
N GLU A 227 -14.63 7.06 7.19
CA GLU A 227 -14.29 7.76 8.43
C GLU A 227 -12.77 7.93 8.49
N CYS A 228 -12.33 9.17 8.29
CA CYS A 228 -10.99 9.60 8.60
C CYS A 228 -10.69 9.15 10.04
N LEU A 229 -9.64 8.36 10.21
CA LEU A 229 -9.06 8.13 11.53
C LEU A 229 -8.62 9.51 12.02
N GLU A 230 -9.45 10.16 12.83
CA GLU A 230 -8.96 11.28 13.62
C GLU A 230 -7.76 10.77 14.42
N PRO A 231 -6.64 11.51 14.45
CA PRO A 231 -5.52 11.12 15.28
C PRO A 231 -6.03 11.05 16.73
N GLU A 232 -5.94 9.86 17.34
CA GLU A 232 -6.20 9.69 18.75
C GLU A 232 -5.33 10.71 19.50
N GLY A 233 -5.93 11.75 20.08
CA GLY A 233 -5.20 12.65 20.95
C GLY A 233 -5.52 14.14 20.89
N SER A 234 -6.76 14.57 20.61
CA SER A 234 -7.16 15.93 21.01
C SER A 234 -8.13 15.87 22.19
N HIS A 235 -7.66 15.37 23.34
CA HIS A 235 -8.25 15.74 24.60
C HIS A 235 -7.76 17.15 24.94
N THR A 236 -8.54 18.14 24.53
CA THR A 236 -8.53 19.49 25.07
C THR A 236 -8.62 19.44 26.60
N ARG A 237 -7.62 20.00 27.23
CA ARG A 237 -7.76 20.61 28.56
C ARG A 237 -7.81 22.12 28.41
#